data_5ba9eadc43ab2236cf89efaab00dfde0
#
_entry.id   5ba9eadc43ab2236cf89efaab00dfde0
#
_cell.length_a   1.000
_cell.length_b   1.000
_cell.length_c   1.000
_cell.angle_alpha   90.00
_cell.angle_beta   90.00
_cell.angle_gamma   90.00
#
_symmetry.space_group_name_H-M   'P 1'
#
loop_
_entity.id
_entity.type
_entity.pdbx_description
1 polymer ?
#
loop_
_entity_poly.entity_id
_entity_poly.type
_entity_poly.pdbx_seq_one_letter_code
_entity_poly.pdbx_strand_id
1 'polypeptide(L)'
;PEGWEGLPYAWSVAIWYAIGVLALVLGAHWMGCVIQHASQDAAVREMPRGCRRWWQDRLWPTLIGIVAVGSTLSRGQINTLMFLGIAGSVWWMVRGRGFGAGVWIASAAVLKLFPALLGLIALLRR
;
A
#
# COMPACT_ATOMS: atom_id res chain seq x y z
N PRO A 1 4.20 -21.62 -32.19
CA PRO A 1 4.70 -21.01 -30.96
C PRO A 1 3.55 -20.86 -29.96
N GLU A 2 3.10 -22.02 -29.42
CA GLU A 2 1.90 -22.17 -28.58
C GLU A 2 2.26 -22.17 -27.08
N GLY A 3 3.24 -21.40 -26.67
CA GLY A 3 3.81 -21.45 -25.31
C GLY A 3 3.31 -20.40 -24.32
N TRP A 4 2.47 -19.45 -24.72
CA TRP A 4 1.98 -18.37 -23.85
C TRP A 4 0.46 -18.35 -23.70
N GLU A 5 -0.22 -19.37 -24.21
CA GLU A 5 -1.66 -19.54 -24.01
C GLU A 5 -1.94 -19.91 -22.56
N GLY A 6 -2.04 -18.83 -21.75
CA GLY A 6 -2.83 -18.89 -20.57
C GLY A 6 -2.20 -19.58 -19.37
N LEU A 7 -1.46 -18.81 -18.55
CA LEU A 7 -1.69 -18.99 -17.11
C LEU A 7 -3.21 -18.98 -16.94
N PRO A 8 -3.83 -20.06 -16.42
CA PRO A 8 -5.27 -20.08 -16.26
C PRO A 8 -5.67 -18.78 -15.56
N TYR A 9 -6.74 -18.13 -16.02
CA TYR A 9 -7.24 -16.87 -15.46
C TYR A 9 -7.23 -16.86 -13.93
N ALA A 10 -7.52 -18.00 -13.31
CA ALA A 10 -7.46 -18.20 -11.87
C ALA A 10 -6.08 -17.89 -11.26
N TRP A 11 -4.98 -18.24 -11.93
CA TRP A 11 -3.64 -17.94 -11.44
C TRP A 11 -3.31 -16.45 -11.52
N SER A 12 -3.71 -15.79 -12.60
CA SER A 12 -3.53 -14.34 -12.74
C SER A 12 -4.28 -13.58 -11.65
N VAL A 13 -5.50 -14.00 -11.35
CA VAL A 13 -6.31 -13.45 -10.25
C VAL A 13 -5.65 -13.72 -8.91
N ALA A 14 -5.21 -14.95 -8.65
CA ALA A 14 -4.57 -15.32 -7.39
C ALA A 14 -3.28 -14.51 -7.15
N ILE A 15 -2.44 -14.35 -8.17
CA ILE A 15 -1.22 -13.54 -8.10
C ILE A 15 -1.55 -12.08 -7.79
N TRP A 16 -2.57 -11.52 -8.47
CA TRP A 16 -3.00 -10.14 -8.22
C TRP A 16 -3.47 -9.92 -6.78
N TYR A 17 -4.27 -10.83 -6.26
CA TYR A 17 -4.72 -10.79 -4.86
C TYR A 17 -3.55 -10.94 -3.89
N ALA A 18 -2.62 -11.85 -4.15
CA ALA A 18 -1.44 -12.03 -3.32
C ALA A 18 -0.59 -10.74 -3.26
N ILE A 19 -0.36 -10.09 -4.40
CA ILE A 19 0.34 -8.80 -4.46
C ILE A 19 -0.42 -7.73 -3.66
N GLY A 20 -1.74 -7.65 -3.80
CA GLY A 20 -2.58 -6.70 -3.08
C GLY A 20 -2.53 -6.89 -1.55
N VAL A 21 -2.61 -8.13 -1.09
CA VAL A 21 -2.51 -8.47 0.34
C VAL A 21 -1.11 -8.15 0.87
N LEU A 22 -0.07 -8.48 0.12
CA LEU A 22 1.33 -8.20 0.50
C LEU A 22 1.58 -6.70 0.60
N ALA A 23 1.08 -5.92 -0.35
CA ALA A 23 1.14 -4.46 -0.34
C ALA A 23 0.43 -3.86 0.88
N LEU A 24 -0.74 -4.41 1.25
CA LEU A 24 -1.48 -4.00 2.43
C LEU A 24 -0.71 -4.27 3.71
N VAL A 25 -0.16 -5.48 3.87
CA VAL A 25 0.60 -5.88 5.06
C VAL A 25 1.85 -5.02 5.22
N LEU A 26 2.61 -4.81 4.14
CA LEU A 26 3.80 -3.96 4.15
C LEU A 26 3.46 -2.50 4.46
N GLY A 27 2.42 -1.96 3.84
CA GLY A 27 1.96 -0.60 4.08
C GLY A 27 1.52 -0.39 5.54
N ALA A 28 0.74 -1.32 6.09
CA ALA A 28 0.32 -1.29 7.49
C ALA A 28 1.52 -1.42 8.44
N HIS A 29 2.51 -2.26 8.09
CA HIS A 29 3.75 -2.37 8.86
C HIS A 29 4.52 -1.05 8.90
N TRP A 30 4.73 -0.41 7.76
CA TRP A 30 5.45 0.88 7.69
C TRP A 30 4.71 1.98 8.43
N MET A 31 3.39 2.08 8.29
CA MET A 31 2.60 3.06 9.05
C MET A 31 2.69 2.83 10.55
N GLY A 32 2.66 1.57 11.00
CA GLY A 32 2.88 1.23 12.40
C GLY A 32 4.26 1.66 12.90
N CYS A 33 5.31 1.50 12.09
CA CYS A 33 6.65 1.98 12.43
C CYS A 33 6.73 3.52 12.51
N VAL A 34 6.04 4.24 11.61
CA VAL A 34 5.95 5.71 11.64
C VAL A 34 5.29 6.18 12.93
N ILE A 35 4.15 5.59 13.30
CA ILE A 35 3.43 5.93 14.55
C ILE A 35 4.32 5.69 15.76
N GLN A 36 5.05 4.58 15.79
CA GLN A 36 5.98 4.28 16.89
C GLN A 36 7.12 5.31 16.97
N HIS A 37 7.66 5.73 15.83
CA HIS A 37 8.73 6.73 15.79
C HIS A 37 8.22 8.09 16.27
N ALA A 38 7.08 8.54 15.78
CA ALA A 38 6.45 9.79 16.22
C ALA A 38 6.07 9.77 17.71
N SER A 39 5.70 8.62 18.26
CA SER A 39 5.38 8.46 19.69
C SER A 39 6.62 8.50 20.60
N GLN A 40 7.82 8.25 20.06
CA GLN A 40 9.06 8.35 20.84
C GLN A 40 9.49 9.79 21.07
N ASP A 41 9.14 10.71 20.18
CA ASP A 41 9.44 12.14 20.30
C ASP A 41 8.47 12.87 21.26
N ALA A 42 7.26 12.35 21.43
CA ALA A 42 6.27 12.85 22.36
C ALA A 42 6.39 12.09 23.69
N ALA A 43 7.00 12.68 24.70
CA ALA A 43 7.06 12.41 26.16
C ALA A 43 6.35 11.15 26.76
N VAL A 44 6.10 10.09 26.00
CA VAL A 44 5.48 8.83 26.44
C VAL A 44 6.56 7.76 26.69
N ARG A 45 7.61 8.15 27.43
CA ARG A 45 8.74 7.26 27.78
C ARG A 45 8.41 6.17 28.81
N GLU A 46 7.20 6.11 29.37
CA GLU A 46 6.93 5.30 30.57
C GLU A 46 6.01 4.10 30.40
N MET A 47 5.58 3.72 29.18
CA MET A 47 4.76 2.52 29.06
C MET A 47 5.55 1.29 28.56
N PRO A 48 5.39 0.13 29.21
CA PRO A 48 6.10 -1.09 28.82
C PRO A 48 5.76 -1.46 27.39
N ARG A 49 6.81 -1.64 26.58
CA ARG A 49 6.77 -2.04 25.16
C ARG A 49 6.34 -3.52 25.03
N GLY A 50 5.12 -3.85 25.42
CA GLY A 50 4.59 -5.21 25.30
C GLY A 50 4.06 -5.51 23.89
N CYS A 51 4.16 -6.76 23.49
CA CYS A 51 3.61 -7.32 22.24
C CYS A 51 2.12 -6.95 22.05
N ARG A 52 1.37 -6.79 23.13
CA ARG A 52 -0.04 -6.38 23.15
C ARG A 52 -0.29 -5.02 22.50
N ARG A 53 0.58 -4.02 22.74
CA ARG A 53 0.44 -2.68 22.17
C ARG A 53 0.77 -2.67 20.67
N TRP A 54 1.77 -3.47 20.27
CA TRP A 54 2.10 -3.65 18.86
C TRP A 54 0.90 -4.13 18.04
N TRP A 55 0.13 -5.10 18.57
CA TRP A 55 -1.08 -5.61 17.95
C TRP A 55 -2.21 -4.57 17.96
N GLN A 56 -2.42 -3.86 19.05
CA GLN A 56 -3.46 -2.84 19.17
C GLN A 56 -3.25 -1.69 18.17
N ASP A 57 -2.02 -1.18 18.07
CA ASP A 57 -1.68 -0.06 17.17
C ASP A 57 -1.84 -0.40 15.68
N ARG A 58 -1.81 -1.68 15.33
CA ARG A 58 -1.93 -2.15 13.94
C ARG A 58 -3.26 -2.83 13.63
N LEU A 59 -3.78 -3.57 14.56
CA LEU A 59 -4.96 -4.40 14.35
C LEU A 59 -6.23 -3.55 14.29
N TRP A 60 -6.39 -2.58 15.17
CA TRP A 60 -7.55 -1.71 15.17
C TRP A 60 -7.69 -0.86 13.90
N PRO A 61 -6.68 -0.12 13.44
CA PRO A 61 -6.77 0.60 12.17
C PRO A 61 -7.04 -0.33 10.98
N THR A 62 -6.46 -1.54 10.99
CA THR A 62 -6.69 -2.53 9.93
C THR A 62 -8.10 -3.08 9.97
N LEU A 63 -8.67 -3.36 11.15
CA LEU A 63 -10.05 -3.82 11.29
C LEU A 63 -11.06 -2.75 10.84
N ILE A 64 -10.86 -1.50 11.23
CA ILE A 64 -11.70 -0.39 10.79
C ILE A 64 -11.62 -0.24 9.26
N GLY A 65 -10.43 -0.41 8.71
CA GLY A 65 -10.17 -0.34 7.27
C GLY A 65 -10.64 -1.58 6.48
N ILE A 66 -10.97 -2.70 7.14
CA ILE A 66 -11.17 -4.00 6.47
C ILE A 66 -12.31 -3.97 5.46
N VAL A 67 -13.36 -3.21 5.72
CA VAL A 67 -14.50 -3.06 4.81
C VAL A 67 -14.07 -2.33 3.53
N ALA A 68 -13.34 -1.22 3.68
CA ALA A 68 -12.81 -0.46 2.56
C ALA A 68 -11.77 -1.27 1.78
N VAL A 69 -10.89 -1.97 2.48
CA VAL A 69 -9.88 -2.86 1.88
C VAL A 69 -10.53 -4.05 1.19
N GLY A 70 -11.51 -4.69 1.79
CA GLY A 70 -12.25 -5.81 1.21
C GLY A 70 -12.97 -5.40 -0.07
N SER A 71 -13.63 -4.24 -0.10
CA SER A 71 -14.27 -3.72 -1.30
C SER A 71 -13.25 -3.38 -2.41
N THR A 72 -12.08 -2.89 -2.03
CA THR A 72 -10.97 -2.58 -2.95
C THR A 72 -10.39 -3.85 -3.56
N LEU A 73 -10.16 -4.87 -2.74
CA LEU A 73 -9.66 -6.17 -3.19
C LEU A 73 -10.69 -6.87 -4.09
N SER A 74 -11.96 -6.89 -3.70
CA SER A 74 -13.03 -7.56 -4.48
C SER A 74 -13.23 -6.94 -5.86
N ARG A 75 -12.93 -5.65 -6.02
CA ARG A 75 -13.00 -4.94 -7.30
C ARG A 75 -11.69 -5.02 -8.10
N GLY A 76 -10.65 -5.71 -7.61
CA GLY A 76 -9.33 -5.78 -8.24
C GLY A 76 -8.67 -4.41 -8.40
N GLN A 77 -8.98 -3.45 -7.52
CA GLN A 77 -8.47 -2.08 -7.64
C GLN A 77 -7.02 -1.97 -7.16
N ILE A 78 -6.28 -1.07 -7.81
CA ILE A 78 -4.87 -0.78 -7.54
C ILE A 78 -4.62 0.00 -6.23
N ASN A 79 -5.70 0.32 -5.49
CA ASN A 79 -5.65 1.19 -4.31
C ASN A 79 -4.73 0.65 -3.18
N THR A 80 -4.56 -0.66 -3.06
CA THR A 80 -3.64 -1.26 -2.08
C THR A 80 -2.18 -0.96 -2.41
N LEU A 81 -1.82 -0.95 -3.69
CA LEU A 81 -0.48 -0.54 -4.15
C LEU A 81 -0.26 0.96 -3.94
N MET A 82 -1.28 1.78 -4.16
CA MET A 82 -1.22 3.21 -3.84
C MET A 82 -1.03 3.44 -2.35
N PHE A 83 -1.74 2.71 -1.49
CA PHE A 83 -1.56 2.77 -0.05
C PHE A 83 -0.13 2.42 0.35
N LEU A 84 0.45 1.38 -0.23
CA LEU A 84 1.85 1.02 -0.03
C LEU A 84 2.79 2.17 -0.45
N GLY A 85 2.54 2.79 -1.60
CA GLY A 85 3.32 3.93 -2.09
C GLY A 85 3.29 5.12 -1.13
N ILE A 86 2.12 5.47 -0.61
CA ILE A 86 1.95 6.54 0.38
C ILE A 86 2.64 6.17 1.70
N ALA A 87 2.43 4.97 2.22
CA ALA A 87 3.05 4.50 3.45
C ALA A 87 4.58 4.48 3.35
N GLY A 88 5.11 4.03 2.21
CA GLY A 88 6.53 4.07 1.90
C GLY A 88 7.08 5.49 1.87
N SER A 89 6.38 6.42 1.21
CA SER A 89 6.77 7.83 1.17
C SER A 89 6.88 8.43 2.58
N VAL A 90 5.85 8.26 3.41
CA VAL A 90 5.86 8.77 4.80
C VAL A 90 7.00 8.14 5.62
N TRP A 91 7.19 6.84 5.48
CA TRP A 91 8.28 6.12 6.17
C TRP A 91 9.67 6.65 5.82
N TRP A 92 9.94 6.89 4.52
CA TRP A 92 11.21 7.44 4.08
C TRP A 92 11.37 8.92 4.46
N MET A 93 10.27 9.68 4.47
CA MET A 93 10.27 11.08 4.92
C MET A 93 10.65 11.20 6.40
N VAL A 94 10.07 10.38 7.27
CA VAL A 94 10.37 10.37 8.71
C VAL A 94 11.84 9.99 8.97
N ARG A 95 12.46 9.20 8.07
CA ARG A 95 13.88 8.87 8.14
C ARG A 95 14.82 9.92 7.53
N GLY A 96 14.30 11.07 7.12
CA GLY A 96 15.08 12.14 6.50
C GLY A 96 15.57 11.83 5.08
N ARG A 97 15.05 10.78 4.44
CA ARG A 97 15.45 10.35 3.10
C ARG A 97 14.47 10.87 2.04
N GLY A 98 14.51 12.18 1.77
CA GLY A 98 13.57 12.87 0.88
C GLY A 98 13.50 12.29 -0.54
N PHE A 99 14.63 11.89 -1.13
CA PHE A 99 14.67 11.27 -2.47
C PHE A 99 13.84 9.97 -2.50
N GLY A 100 14.04 9.08 -1.53
CA GLY A 100 13.29 7.84 -1.44
C GLY A 100 11.78 8.09 -1.24
N ALA A 101 11.42 9.08 -0.44
CA ALA A 101 10.03 9.49 -0.25
C ALA A 101 9.41 9.97 -1.58
N GLY A 102 10.15 10.76 -2.36
CA GLY A 102 9.73 11.23 -3.68
C GLY A 102 9.48 10.08 -4.66
N VAL A 103 10.37 9.08 -4.71
CA VAL A 103 10.20 7.90 -5.57
C VAL A 103 8.93 7.13 -5.22
N TRP A 104 8.65 6.91 -3.93
CA TRP A 104 7.45 6.19 -3.50
C TRP A 104 6.16 6.92 -3.84
N ILE A 105 6.10 8.25 -3.61
CA ILE A 105 4.90 9.03 -3.92
C ILE A 105 4.69 9.15 -5.44
N ALA A 106 5.77 9.30 -6.22
CA ALA A 106 5.71 9.33 -7.67
C ALA A 106 5.21 8.00 -8.24
N SER A 107 5.66 6.86 -7.69
CA SER A 107 5.16 5.54 -8.10
C SER A 107 3.66 5.40 -7.88
N ALA A 108 3.15 5.85 -6.72
CA ALA A 108 1.71 5.84 -6.42
C ALA A 108 0.92 6.73 -7.40
N ALA A 109 1.45 7.92 -7.74
CA ALA A 109 0.83 8.84 -8.68
C ALA A 109 0.77 8.25 -10.10
N VAL A 110 1.86 7.66 -10.58
CA VAL A 110 1.93 7.00 -11.91
C VAL A 110 0.90 5.89 -12.02
N LEU A 111 0.76 5.04 -11.00
CA LEU A 111 -0.20 3.95 -10.99
C LEU A 111 -1.65 4.43 -11.17
N LYS A 112 -1.99 5.63 -10.68
CA LYS A 112 -3.33 6.21 -10.82
C LYS A 112 -3.53 6.94 -12.14
N LEU A 113 -2.48 7.62 -12.63
CA LEU A 113 -2.56 8.44 -13.85
C LEU A 113 -2.49 7.60 -15.12
N PHE A 114 -1.79 6.47 -15.11
CA PHE A 114 -1.57 5.66 -16.29
C PHE A 114 -2.85 5.21 -17.00
N PRO A 115 -3.90 4.71 -16.33
CA PRO A 115 -5.17 4.38 -16.99
C PRO A 115 -5.86 5.60 -17.60
N ALA A 116 -5.79 6.78 -16.95
CA ALA A 116 -6.37 8.00 -17.46
C ALA A 116 -5.64 8.49 -18.71
N LEU A 117 -4.31 8.40 -18.76
CA LEU A 117 -3.51 8.72 -19.94
C LEU A 117 -3.82 7.79 -21.11
N LEU A 118 -3.98 6.49 -20.89
CA LEU A 118 -4.40 5.55 -21.92
C LEU A 118 -5.79 5.88 -22.47
N GLY A 119 -6.73 6.25 -21.59
CA GLY A 119 -8.06 6.69 -21.99
C GLY A 119 -8.01 7.96 -22.85
N LEU A 120 -7.18 8.94 -22.49
CA LEU A 120 -6.97 10.17 -23.26
C LEU A 120 -6.37 9.87 -24.64
N ILE A 121 -5.34 9.00 -24.71
CA ILE A 121 -4.73 8.59 -25.99
C ILE A 121 -5.75 7.87 -26.88
N ALA A 122 -6.58 7.01 -26.31
CA ALA A 122 -7.64 6.33 -27.07
C ALA A 122 -8.69 7.30 -27.60
N LEU A 123 -9.00 8.37 -26.83
CA LEU A 123 -9.93 9.41 -27.25
C LEU A 123 -9.36 10.27 -28.39
N LEU A 124 -8.08 10.62 -28.31
CA LEU A 124 -7.39 11.45 -29.31
C LEU A 124 -7.12 10.68 -30.64
N ARG A 125 -7.17 9.36 -30.62
CA ARG A 125 -7.00 8.52 -31.81
C ARG A 125 -8.30 8.26 -32.59
N ARG A 126 -9.43 8.74 -32.10
CA ARG A 126 -10.72 8.72 -32.83
C ARG A 126 -10.87 9.97 -33.69
#